data_1a2557b3e1faf84ec76e0e3315d1c697
#
_entry.id   1a2557b3e1faf84ec76e0e3315d1c697
#
_cell.length_a   1.000
_cell.length_b   1.000
_cell.length_c   1.000
_cell.angle_alpha   90.00
_cell.angle_beta   90.00
_cell.angle_gamma   90.00
#
_symmetry.space_group_name_H-M   'P 1'
#
loop_
_entity.id
_entity.type
_entity.pdbx_description
1 polymer ?
#
loop_
_entity_poly.entity_id
_entity_poly.type
_entity_poly.pdbx_seq_one_letter_code
_entity_poly.pdbx_strand_id
1 'polypeptide(L)'
;MTPLDALRKYFGYDQFRPLQEEIVLSVLDGRDTLALMPTGGGKSLCFQVPTMVMNGLCLVITPLIALMKDQVENLHKRNIRAAAIYTGMTYEQQKVALDNCQFGPYHFLYVSPERLESEEFRERLARLPICLIAVDEAHCISQWGYDFRPSYLKIAEIRDIIRSTHASQTIPILALTATATPEVVEDIQEQLAFREKNVLRKSFLRSNLSYVVRQTNKKADEIVHILSRVAGSAIVYVRNRQRTQEIAAYLNEKGISADFYHAGLTSKERSAKQEEWKKGEKQGTRVIVATNAFGMGIDKPDVRIVIHHDLPDTIEAYFQEAGRAGRDEQKAFAVLLYDPSTDKTKARKRIADNFPDEEFLHTVYHKTCNYLQIGADSGEGATFFLDIYDLCGKMHMPILPTYSALHLLDQMGYFTFDEEQEIHPRVRIRMTRRELEEYQLSEEQNTLLEHLMREYTGIFTDLQYLRGDETKGKGHEVLVALAERRFIDYVPCTKANVLCLKVNRQAQIHIPENFYLQRKKHYTDKLKAMVEYADNQLYCRSQILLSYFGEHNAEHCGSCDVCRSKAQR
;
A
#
# COMPACT_ATOMS: atom_id res chain seq x y z
N MET A 1 -11.01 29.57 19.00
CA MET A 1 -9.93 28.73 19.57
C MET A 1 -8.71 28.91 18.68
N THR A 2 -7.55 29.26 19.24
CA THR A 2 -6.31 29.35 18.44
C THR A 2 -5.78 27.96 18.07
N PRO A 3 -4.94 27.85 17.04
CA PRO A 3 -4.28 26.57 16.70
C PRO A 3 -3.50 25.96 17.86
N LEU A 4 -2.81 26.79 18.64
CA LEU A 4 -2.05 26.35 19.80
C LEU A 4 -2.96 25.85 20.94
N ASP A 5 -4.12 26.50 21.15
CA ASP A 5 -5.12 26.01 22.12
C ASP A 5 -5.68 24.65 21.71
N ALA A 6 -5.95 24.46 20.40
CA ALA A 6 -6.40 23.18 19.87
C ALA A 6 -5.34 22.08 20.04
N LEU A 7 -4.07 22.41 19.76
CA LEU A 7 -2.95 21.48 19.94
C LEU A 7 -2.83 21.03 21.40
N ARG A 8 -2.90 21.97 22.35
CA ARG A 8 -2.84 21.66 23.79
C ARG A 8 -4.04 20.86 24.26
N LYS A 9 -5.24 21.32 23.92
CA LYS A 9 -6.50 20.75 24.41
C LYS A 9 -6.75 19.34 23.93
N TYR A 10 -6.54 19.07 22.63
CA TYR A 10 -6.91 17.80 22.00
C TYR A 10 -5.74 16.84 21.85
N PHE A 11 -4.52 17.35 21.71
CA PHE A 11 -3.36 16.52 21.40
C PHE A 11 -2.31 16.46 22.51
N GLY A 12 -2.39 17.38 23.49
CA GLY A 12 -1.51 17.37 24.68
C GLY A 12 -0.08 17.83 24.41
N TYR A 13 0.13 18.65 23.36
CA TYR A 13 1.44 19.22 23.05
C TYR A 13 1.45 20.71 23.31
N ASP A 14 2.51 21.22 23.95
CA ASP A 14 2.63 22.63 24.33
C ASP A 14 3.07 23.54 23.18
N GLN A 15 3.72 22.97 22.16
CA GLN A 15 4.25 23.71 21.01
C GLN A 15 4.23 22.87 19.74
N PHE A 16 4.13 23.55 18.62
CA PHE A 16 4.29 22.94 17.30
C PHE A 16 5.76 22.54 17.06
N ARG A 17 5.96 21.46 16.29
CA ARG A 17 7.26 21.18 15.69
C ARG A 17 7.52 22.16 14.52
N PRO A 18 8.79 22.38 14.15
CA PRO A 18 9.12 23.24 13.01
C PRO A 18 8.28 22.92 11.76
N LEU A 19 7.76 23.93 11.10
CA LEU A 19 6.88 23.91 9.93
C LEU A 19 5.41 23.53 10.20
N GLN A 20 5.07 22.85 11.28
CA GLN A 20 3.68 22.46 11.54
C GLN A 20 2.73 23.65 11.68
N GLU A 21 3.15 24.69 12.40
CA GLU A 21 2.34 25.90 12.62
C GLU A 21 2.10 26.64 11.30
N GLU A 22 3.12 26.78 10.46
CA GLU A 22 3.01 27.43 9.15
C GLU A 22 2.03 26.68 8.24
N ILE A 23 2.06 25.34 8.24
CA ILE A 23 1.12 24.51 7.49
C ILE A 23 -0.30 24.69 8.01
N VAL A 24 -0.48 24.64 9.34
CA VAL A 24 -1.79 24.82 9.98
C VAL A 24 -2.38 26.19 9.65
N LEU A 25 -1.60 27.26 9.74
CA LEU A 25 -2.03 28.62 9.41
C LEU A 25 -2.38 28.75 7.92
N SER A 26 -1.56 28.19 7.03
CA SER A 26 -1.82 28.17 5.58
C SER A 26 -3.17 27.51 5.24
N VAL A 27 -3.49 26.40 5.90
CA VAL A 27 -4.79 25.71 5.75
C VAL A 27 -5.94 26.55 6.30
N LEU A 28 -5.77 27.18 7.47
CA LEU A 28 -6.80 28.04 8.08
C LEU A 28 -7.08 29.31 7.27
N ASP A 29 -6.07 29.82 6.55
CA ASP A 29 -6.22 30.91 5.58
C ASP A 29 -6.95 30.45 4.29
N GLY A 30 -7.37 29.18 4.23
CA GLY A 30 -8.10 28.61 3.09
C GLY A 30 -7.21 28.31 1.87
N ARG A 31 -5.88 28.27 2.02
CA ARG A 31 -4.94 28.01 0.92
C ARG A 31 -4.75 26.53 0.69
N ASP A 32 -4.71 26.12 -0.57
CA ASP A 32 -4.23 24.78 -0.94
C ASP A 32 -2.75 24.70 -0.57
N THR A 33 -2.32 23.60 0.06
CA THR A 33 -0.96 23.51 0.63
C THR A 33 -0.38 22.12 0.36
N LEU A 34 0.79 22.07 -0.24
CA LEU A 34 1.61 20.84 -0.32
C LEU A 34 2.68 20.90 0.77
N ALA A 35 2.60 19.99 1.74
CA ALA A 35 3.55 19.89 2.84
C ALA A 35 4.52 18.73 2.63
N LEU A 36 5.79 19.05 2.40
CA LEU A 36 6.89 18.08 2.30
C LEU A 36 7.54 17.94 3.67
N MET A 37 7.24 16.84 4.35
CA MET A 37 7.71 16.57 5.69
C MET A 37 8.29 15.16 5.80
N PRO A 38 9.47 14.97 6.39
CA PRO A 38 10.05 13.65 6.56
C PRO A 38 9.14 12.72 7.40
N THR A 39 9.35 11.41 7.27
CA THR A 39 8.68 10.43 8.15
C THR A 39 8.98 10.74 9.61
N GLY A 40 7.94 10.64 10.47
CA GLY A 40 8.07 11.03 11.89
C GLY A 40 7.99 12.54 12.15
N GLY A 41 7.82 13.36 11.12
CA GLY A 41 7.66 14.82 11.26
C GLY A 41 6.33 15.29 11.87
N GLY A 42 5.40 14.38 12.18
CA GLY A 42 4.10 14.71 12.75
C GLY A 42 3.09 15.25 11.73
N LYS A 43 3.09 14.70 10.50
CA LYS A 43 2.19 15.07 9.39
C LYS A 43 0.71 15.08 9.78
N SER A 44 0.26 14.13 10.60
CA SER A 44 -1.16 14.03 10.98
C SER A 44 -1.67 15.25 11.73
N LEU A 45 -0.86 15.88 12.58
CA LEU A 45 -1.24 17.09 13.29
C LEU A 45 -1.51 18.28 12.36
N CYS A 46 -0.89 18.30 11.18
CA CYS A 46 -1.05 19.37 10.20
C CYS A 46 -2.47 19.47 9.62
N PHE A 47 -3.24 18.35 9.61
CA PHE A 47 -4.66 18.39 9.25
C PHE A 47 -5.58 18.24 10.48
N GLN A 48 -5.12 17.56 11.53
CA GLN A 48 -5.95 17.34 12.71
C GLN A 48 -6.20 18.65 13.49
N VAL A 49 -5.16 19.45 13.69
CA VAL A 49 -5.30 20.73 14.43
C VAL A 49 -6.22 21.73 13.70
N PRO A 50 -6.02 22.06 12.41
CA PRO A 50 -6.90 22.99 11.72
C PRO A 50 -8.34 22.49 11.65
N THR A 51 -8.58 21.20 11.51
CA THR A 51 -9.94 20.62 11.55
C THR A 51 -10.64 20.93 12.87
N MET A 52 -9.95 20.76 14.01
CA MET A 52 -10.52 21.07 15.32
C MET A 52 -10.77 22.57 15.52
N VAL A 53 -10.00 23.43 14.87
CA VAL A 53 -10.22 24.90 14.88
C VAL A 53 -11.42 25.28 14.01
N MET A 54 -11.52 24.70 12.81
CA MET A 54 -12.63 24.93 11.86
C MET A 54 -13.96 24.35 12.36
N ASN A 55 -13.91 23.40 13.29
CA ASN A 55 -15.06 22.69 13.85
C ASN A 55 -15.95 22.04 12.78
N GLY A 56 -15.34 21.46 11.74
CA GLY A 56 -15.99 20.77 10.64
C GLY A 56 -15.53 19.33 10.51
N LEU A 57 -15.79 18.73 9.36
CA LEU A 57 -15.36 17.39 8.99
C LEU A 57 -14.16 17.46 8.03
N CYS A 58 -13.06 16.82 8.38
CA CYS A 58 -11.94 16.61 7.48
C CYS A 58 -12.12 15.27 6.73
N LEU A 59 -12.12 15.34 5.39
CA LEU A 59 -12.01 14.16 4.54
C LEU A 59 -10.52 13.81 4.39
N VAL A 60 -10.10 12.68 4.97
CA VAL A 60 -8.70 12.21 4.90
C VAL A 60 -8.60 11.07 3.90
N ILE A 61 -7.90 11.28 2.81
CA ILE A 61 -7.66 10.26 1.78
C ILE A 61 -6.27 9.67 2.01
N THR A 62 -6.22 8.36 2.25
CA THR A 62 -4.97 7.64 2.54
C THR A 62 -5.02 6.23 1.97
N PRO A 63 -3.90 5.70 1.43
CA PRO A 63 -3.91 4.44 0.69
C PRO A 63 -3.90 3.19 1.57
N LEU A 64 -3.79 3.34 2.89
CA LEU A 64 -3.49 2.24 3.79
C LEU A 64 -4.56 2.03 4.86
N ILE A 65 -5.30 0.94 4.72
CA ILE A 65 -6.36 0.55 5.66
C ILE A 65 -5.82 0.39 7.10
N ALA A 66 -4.64 -0.20 7.27
CA ALA A 66 -4.05 -0.38 8.60
C ALA A 66 -3.77 0.97 9.27
N LEU A 67 -3.21 1.94 8.52
CA LEU A 67 -2.95 3.29 9.01
C LEU A 67 -4.25 4.02 9.36
N MET A 68 -5.30 3.88 8.53
CA MET A 68 -6.62 4.46 8.84
C MET A 68 -7.15 3.97 10.18
N LYS A 69 -7.09 2.65 10.42
CA LYS A 69 -7.56 2.04 11.68
C LYS A 69 -6.78 2.56 12.88
N ASP A 70 -5.46 2.59 12.78
CA ASP A 70 -4.58 3.11 13.85
C ASP A 70 -4.85 4.59 14.12
N GLN A 71 -5.04 5.42 13.09
CA GLN A 71 -5.36 6.84 13.24
C GLN A 71 -6.73 7.06 13.89
N VAL A 72 -7.75 6.33 13.44
CA VAL A 72 -9.10 6.39 14.03
C VAL A 72 -9.08 5.96 15.49
N GLU A 73 -8.40 4.87 15.83
CA GLU A 73 -8.26 4.40 17.22
C GLU A 73 -7.53 5.43 18.08
N ASN A 74 -6.46 6.04 17.57
CA ASN A 74 -5.72 7.07 18.30
C ASN A 74 -6.56 8.34 18.54
N LEU A 75 -7.43 8.73 17.60
CA LEU A 75 -8.37 9.84 17.77
C LEU A 75 -9.45 9.47 18.81
N HIS A 76 -9.98 8.27 18.77
CA HIS A 76 -10.96 7.80 19.77
C HIS A 76 -10.38 7.78 21.19
N LYS A 77 -9.12 7.36 21.38
CA LYS A 77 -8.41 7.44 22.67
C LYS A 77 -8.28 8.88 23.21
N ARG A 78 -8.39 9.87 22.33
CA ARG A 78 -8.39 11.31 22.66
C ARG A 78 -9.80 11.90 22.76
N ASN A 79 -10.84 11.05 22.73
CA ASN A 79 -12.26 11.46 22.70
C ASN A 79 -12.64 12.31 21.47
N ILE A 80 -11.92 12.15 20.35
CA ILE A 80 -12.24 12.77 19.07
C ILE A 80 -12.92 11.73 18.19
N ARG A 81 -14.14 12.04 17.71
CA ARG A 81 -14.89 11.11 16.86
C ARG A 81 -14.36 11.10 15.44
N ALA A 82 -14.04 9.92 14.96
CA ALA A 82 -13.53 9.68 13.62
C ALA A 82 -14.17 8.39 13.06
N ALA A 83 -14.32 8.33 11.75
CA ALA A 83 -14.77 7.15 11.02
C ALA A 83 -13.79 6.78 9.91
N ALA A 84 -13.80 5.53 9.48
CA ALA A 84 -13.05 5.08 8.31
C ALA A 84 -13.95 4.28 7.38
N ILE A 85 -13.80 4.50 6.06
CA ILE A 85 -14.48 3.75 5.00
C ILE A 85 -13.42 3.21 4.03
N TYR A 86 -13.36 1.89 3.90
CA TYR A 86 -12.35 1.23 3.10
C TYR A 86 -12.91 -0.01 2.39
N THR A 87 -12.16 -0.55 1.45
CA THR A 87 -12.51 -1.77 0.71
C THR A 87 -12.67 -2.96 1.66
N GLY A 88 -13.77 -3.71 1.53
CA GLY A 88 -14.12 -4.83 2.42
C GLY A 88 -15.16 -4.51 3.49
N MET A 89 -15.58 -3.24 3.64
CA MET A 89 -16.76 -2.92 4.47
C MET A 89 -18.05 -3.22 3.72
N THR A 90 -19.07 -3.72 4.44
CA THR A 90 -20.41 -3.91 3.88
C THR A 90 -21.09 -2.57 3.57
N TYR A 91 -22.07 -2.58 2.67
CA TYR A 91 -22.85 -1.38 2.34
C TYR A 91 -23.49 -0.74 3.59
N GLU A 92 -24.06 -1.55 4.48
CA GLU A 92 -24.65 -1.06 5.73
C GLU A 92 -23.62 -0.41 6.66
N GLN A 93 -22.43 -0.98 6.78
CA GLN A 93 -21.35 -0.38 7.58
C GLN A 93 -20.92 0.98 7.01
N GLN A 94 -20.82 1.09 5.69
CA GLN A 94 -20.47 2.35 5.02
C GLN A 94 -21.58 3.39 5.20
N LYS A 95 -22.84 2.98 5.05
CA LYS A 95 -24.01 3.83 5.26
C LYS A 95 -24.03 4.41 6.67
N VAL A 96 -23.87 3.57 7.69
CA VAL A 96 -23.83 3.99 9.10
C VAL A 96 -22.67 4.97 9.34
N ALA A 97 -21.50 4.72 8.76
CA ALA A 97 -20.35 5.61 8.91
C ALA A 97 -20.62 6.99 8.29
N LEU A 98 -21.22 7.05 7.09
CA LEU A 98 -21.57 8.31 6.43
C LEU A 98 -22.69 9.06 7.17
N ASP A 99 -23.73 8.37 7.62
CA ASP A 99 -24.82 8.97 8.40
C ASP A 99 -24.29 9.54 9.72
N ASN A 100 -23.38 8.83 10.38
CA ASN A 100 -22.69 9.32 11.58
C ASN A 100 -21.86 10.59 11.32
N CYS A 101 -21.20 10.68 10.17
CA CYS A 101 -20.44 11.87 9.77
C CYS A 101 -21.36 13.04 9.39
N GLN A 102 -22.55 12.75 8.87
CA GLN A 102 -23.52 13.79 8.47
C GLN A 102 -24.29 14.38 9.65
N PHE A 103 -24.72 13.54 10.58
CA PHE A 103 -25.64 13.92 11.66
C PHE A 103 -25.00 13.92 13.06
N GLY A 104 -23.85 13.30 13.21
CA GLY A 104 -23.12 13.20 14.47
C GLY A 104 -21.94 14.17 14.57
N PRO A 105 -21.35 14.32 15.76
CA PRO A 105 -20.20 15.21 15.99
C PRO A 105 -18.88 14.54 15.57
N TYR A 106 -18.78 14.15 14.31
CA TYR A 106 -17.56 13.57 13.73
C TYR A 106 -16.69 14.65 13.13
N HIS A 107 -15.38 14.57 13.36
CA HIS A 107 -14.40 15.51 12.83
C HIS A 107 -13.52 14.92 11.73
N PHE A 108 -13.41 13.62 11.64
CA PHE A 108 -12.56 12.96 10.63
C PHE A 108 -13.27 11.80 9.97
N LEU A 109 -13.22 11.78 8.64
CA LEU A 109 -13.61 10.66 7.81
C LEU A 109 -12.42 10.21 6.97
N TYR A 110 -11.86 9.05 7.30
CA TYR A 110 -10.78 8.43 6.54
C TYR A 110 -11.37 7.56 5.44
N VAL A 111 -10.84 7.71 4.22
CA VAL A 111 -11.35 7.03 3.04
C VAL A 111 -10.20 6.47 2.22
N SER A 112 -10.33 5.22 1.75
CA SER A 112 -9.40 4.69 0.76
C SER A 112 -9.70 5.30 -0.62
N PRO A 113 -8.66 5.60 -1.43
CA PRO A 113 -8.83 6.30 -2.70
C PRO A 113 -9.73 5.54 -3.68
N GLU A 114 -9.74 4.20 -3.64
CA GLU A 114 -10.57 3.35 -4.51
C GLU A 114 -12.08 3.59 -4.30
N ARG A 115 -12.47 4.06 -3.11
CA ARG A 115 -13.88 4.42 -2.83
C ARG A 115 -14.36 5.63 -3.61
N LEU A 116 -13.45 6.48 -4.03
CA LEU A 116 -13.75 7.67 -4.81
C LEU A 116 -14.17 7.35 -6.27
N GLU A 117 -13.99 6.12 -6.70
CA GLU A 117 -14.44 5.65 -8.03
C GLU A 117 -15.96 5.47 -8.09
N SER A 118 -16.63 5.17 -6.96
CA SER A 118 -18.07 5.01 -6.88
C SER A 118 -18.80 6.36 -6.96
N GLU A 119 -19.66 6.52 -7.97
CA GLU A 119 -20.46 7.73 -8.15
C GLU A 119 -21.43 7.95 -6.98
N GLU A 120 -22.13 6.92 -6.54
CA GLU A 120 -23.01 6.98 -5.37
C GLU A 120 -22.27 7.45 -4.12
N PHE A 121 -21.05 6.96 -3.91
CA PHE A 121 -20.24 7.37 -2.76
C PHE A 121 -19.85 8.85 -2.85
N ARG A 122 -19.48 9.33 -4.04
CA ARG A 122 -19.14 10.75 -4.27
C ARG A 122 -20.33 11.66 -4.03
N GLU A 123 -21.53 11.30 -4.50
CA GLU A 123 -22.76 12.05 -4.25
C GLU A 123 -23.09 12.15 -2.75
N ARG A 124 -22.86 11.09 -1.99
CA ARG A 124 -23.05 11.10 -0.54
C ARG A 124 -22.01 11.98 0.16
N LEU A 125 -20.74 11.95 -0.28
CA LEU A 125 -19.70 12.82 0.25
C LEU A 125 -20.04 14.30 0.07
N ALA A 126 -20.68 14.66 -1.04
CA ALA A 126 -21.08 16.04 -1.33
C ALA A 126 -22.05 16.65 -0.29
N ARG A 127 -22.77 15.80 0.45
CA ARG A 127 -23.75 16.23 1.48
C ARG A 127 -23.13 16.39 2.87
N LEU A 128 -21.86 16.00 3.05
CA LEU A 128 -21.18 16.08 4.33
C LEU A 128 -20.62 17.50 4.58
N PRO A 129 -20.54 17.96 5.84
CA PRO A 129 -20.02 19.28 6.20
C PRO A 129 -18.48 19.33 6.13
N ILE A 130 -17.92 19.02 4.96
CA ILE A 130 -16.48 18.94 4.77
C ILE A 130 -15.87 20.33 4.75
N CYS A 131 -14.91 20.57 5.65
CA CYS A 131 -14.18 21.83 5.77
C CYS A 131 -12.73 21.75 5.24
N LEU A 132 -12.18 20.55 5.12
CA LEU A 132 -10.80 20.31 4.70
C LEU A 132 -10.71 18.97 3.98
N ILE A 133 -9.94 18.90 2.89
CA ILE A 133 -9.52 17.64 2.26
C ILE A 133 -8.04 17.44 2.54
N ALA A 134 -7.70 16.40 3.29
CA ALA A 134 -6.32 15.99 3.56
C ALA A 134 -5.95 14.79 2.68
N VAL A 135 -4.89 14.91 1.91
CA VAL A 135 -4.39 13.86 1.01
C VAL A 135 -3.07 13.37 1.57
N ASP A 136 -3.12 12.22 2.24
CA ASP A 136 -1.90 11.58 2.77
C ASP A 136 -1.21 10.75 1.68
N GLU A 137 0.11 10.62 1.77
CA GLU A 137 0.97 10.00 0.76
C GLU A 137 0.67 10.55 -0.67
N ALA A 138 0.55 11.87 -0.77
CA ALA A 138 0.13 12.57 -1.98
C ALA A 138 0.99 12.25 -3.23
N HIS A 139 2.22 11.74 -3.05
CA HIS A 139 3.05 11.26 -4.15
C HIS A 139 2.40 10.13 -4.96
N CYS A 140 1.38 9.44 -4.40
CA CYS A 140 0.62 8.41 -5.12
C CYS A 140 -0.23 8.96 -6.28
N ILE A 141 -0.48 10.27 -6.34
CA ILE A 141 -1.23 10.88 -7.46
C ILE A 141 -0.37 11.02 -8.71
N SER A 142 0.94 11.07 -8.56
CA SER A 142 1.87 11.35 -9.65
C SER A 142 2.27 10.07 -10.37
N GLN A 143 2.14 10.07 -11.70
CA GLN A 143 2.66 9.00 -12.55
C GLN A 143 4.20 8.92 -12.48
N TRP A 144 4.86 9.99 -12.09
CA TRP A 144 6.29 10.09 -11.85
C TRP A 144 6.68 9.66 -10.43
N GLY A 145 5.70 9.43 -9.55
CA GLY A 145 5.88 8.85 -8.22
C GLY A 145 6.36 7.39 -8.27
N TYR A 146 6.81 6.88 -7.15
CA TYR A 146 7.25 5.48 -7.05
C TYR A 146 6.10 4.50 -6.70
N ASP A 147 4.95 5.01 -6.26
CA ASP A 147 3.73 4.24 -5.91
C ASP A 147 2.49 4.93 -6.51
N PHE A 148 2.45 5.02 -7.83
CA PHE A 148 1.33 5.66 -8.54
C PHE A 148 0.04 4.84 -8.39
N ARG A 149 -1.05 5.53 -8.00
CA ARG A 149 -2.40 4.96 -7.85
C ARG A 149 -3.42 5.78 -8.64
N PRO A 150 -3.98 5.23 -9.73
CA PRO A 150 -4.94 5.94 -10.59
C PRO A 150 -6.14 6.54 -9.86
N SER A 151 -6.62 5.87 -8.79
CA SER A 151 -7.74 6.34 -7.97
C SER A 151 -7.50 7.70 -7.29
N TYR A 152 -6.23 8.11 -7.08
CA TYR A 152 -5.90 9.44 -6.57
C TYR A 152 -6.26 10.57 -7.54
N LEU A 153 -6.30 10.30 -8.84
CA LEU A 153 -6.68 11.30 -9.84
C LEU A 153 -8.13 11.79 -9.66
N LYS A 154 -8.97 11.00 -8.98
CA LYS A 154 -10.35 11.37 -8.68
C LYS A 154 -10.51 12.41 -7.56
N ILE A 155 -9.44 12.73 -6.82
CA ILE A 155 -9.50 13.63 -5.67
C ILE A 155 -9.89 15.06 -6.07
N ALA A 156 -9.37 15.56 -7.18
CA ALA A 156 -9.72 16.90 -7.67
C ALA A 156 -11.21 17.02 -8.02
N GLU A 157 -11.78 15.98 -8.66
CA GLU A 157 -13.21 15.93 -9.01
C GLU A 157 -14.11 16.04 -7.76
N ILE A 158 -13.69 15.43 -6.64
CA ILE A 158 -14.45 15.45 -5.38
C ILE A 158 -14.57 16.87 -4.81
N ARG A 159 -13.50 17.66 -4.87
CA ARG A 159 -13.57 19.06 -4.43
C ARG A 159 -14.64 19.85 -5.20
N ASP A 160 -14.73 19.63 -6.52
CA ASP A 160 -15.71 20.31 -7.35
C ASP A 160 -17.14 19.85 -7.04
N ILE A 161 -17.35 18.56 -6.80
CA ILE A 161 -18.64 17.99 -6.39
C ILE A 161 -19.08 18.57 -5.03
N ILE A 162 -18.19 18.64 -4.04
CA ILE A 162 -18.51 19.23 -2.72
C ILE A 162 -18.81 20.72 -2.84
N ARG A 163 -18.05 21.46 -3.65
CA ARG A 163 -18.29 22.89 -3.89
C ARG A 163 -19.63 23.18 -4.56
N SER A 164 -20.12 22.30 -5.42
CA SER A 164 -21.43 22.47 -6.09
C SER A 164 -22.59 22.45 -5.07
N THR A 165 -22.44 21.75 -3.96
CA THR A 165 -23.43 21.67 -2.86
C THR A 165 -23.22 22.72 -1.76
N HIS A 166 -21.99 23.23 -1.60
CA HIS A 166 -21.60 24.19 -0.54
C HIS A 166 -20.95 25.45 -1.14
N ALA A 167 -21.66 26.13 -2.02
CA ALA A 167 -21.17 27.23 -2.87
C ALA A 167 -20.49 28.42 -2.15
N SER A 168 -20.65 28.55 -0.82
CA SER A 168 -20.11 29.68 -0.04
C SER A 168 -18.81 29.34 0.71
N GLN A 169 -18.36 28.07 0.74
CA GLN A 169 -17.15 27.68 1.48
C GLN A 169 -15.99 27.36 0.55
N THR A 170 -14.84 27.98 0.83
CA THR A 170 -13.58 27.59 0.25
C THR A 170 -13.04 26.38 0.99
N ILE A 171 -13.00 25.21 0.33
CA ILE A 171 -12.45 23.99 0.92
C ILE A 171 -11.00 23.87 0.47
N PRO A 172 -10.01 24.04 1.38
CA PRO A 172 -8.61 23.84 1.06
C PRO A 172 -8.26 22.37 0.91
N ILE A 173 -7.23 22.10 0.12
CA ILE A 173 -6.58 20.78 0.05
C ILE A 173 -5.24 20.88 0.76
N LEU A 174 -5.01 20.00 1.73
CA LEU A 174 -3.70 19.77 2.32
C LEU A 174 -3.14 18.45 1.82
N ALA A 175 -2.16 18.51 0.91
CA ALA A 175 -1.43 17.36 0.43
C ALA A 175 -0.17 17.14 1.28
N LEU A 176 0.05 15.91 1.72
CA LEU A 176 1.14 15.52 2.63
C LEU A 176 1.95 14.39 2.00
N THR A 177 3.27 14.54 1.95
CA THR A 177 4.16 13.45 1.57
C THR A 177 5.51 13.57 2.27
N ALA A 178 6.20 12.43 2.40
CA ALA A 178 7.56 12.39 2.95
C ALA A 178 8.63 12.37 1.87
N THR A 179 8.26 12.07 0.63
CA THR A 179 9.21 11.80 -0.47
C THR A 179 8.60 12.30 -1.77
N ALA A 180 9.16 13.37 -2.33
CA ALA A 180 8.78 13.86 -3.64
C ALA A 180 9.98 14.56 -4.29
N THR A 181 10.29 14.20 -5.53
CA THR A 181 11.23 14.94 -6.37
C THR A 181 10.60 16.24 -6.84
N PRO A 182 11.38 17.21 -7.33
CA PRO A 182 10.82 18.45 -7.86
C PRO A 182 9.72 18.25 -8.91
N GLU A 183 9.87 17.25 -9.79
CA GLU A 183 8.87 16.89 -10.81
C GLU A 183 7.56 16.39 -10.17
N VAL A 184 7.66 15.54 -9.15
CA VAL A 184 6.50 15.02 -8.41
C VAL A 184 5.80 16.14 -7.63
N VAL A 185 6.54 17.12 -7.11
CA VAL A 185 6.00 18.30 -6.42
C VAL A 185 5.12 19.15 -7.34
N GLU A 186 5.57 19.36 -8.57
CA GLU A 186 4.77 20.09 -9.57
C GLU A 186 3.53 19.29 -9.97
N ASP A 187 3.69 18.02 -10.29
CA ASP A 187 2.60 17.14 -10.73
C ASP A 187 1.50 16.99 -9.65
N ILE A 188 1.87 16.84 -8.36
CA ILE A 188 0.88 16.80 -7.26
C ILE A 188 -0.03 18.03 -7.27
N GLN A 189 0.55 19.23 -7.42
CA GLN A 189 -0.22 20.47 -7.39
C GLN A 189 -1.13 20.60 -8.61
N GLU A 190 -0.66 20.14 -9.78
CA GLU A 190 -1.43 20.15 -11.03
C GLU A 190 -2.58 19.14 -10.96
N GLN A 191 -2.33 17.89 -10.57
CA GLN A 191 -3.33 16.83 -10.50
C GLN A 191 -4.39 17.08 -9.41
N LEU A 192 -4.03 17.74 -8.31
CA LEU A 192 -4.97 18.18 -7.28
C LEU A 192 -5.66 19.51 -7.61
N ALA A 193 -5.37 20.09 -8.77
CA ALA A 193 -5.91 21.35 -9.23
C ALA A 193 -5.79 22.47 -8.15
N PHE A 194 -4.59 22.67 -7.62
CA PHE A 194 -4.31 23.74 -6.66
C PHE A 194 -4.61 25.10 -7.29
N ARG A 195 -5.32 25.96 -6.54
CA ARG A 195 -5.67 27.32 -6.99
C ARG A 195 -4.43 28.21 -7.15
N GLU A 196 -3.45 28.00 -6.29
CA GLU A 196 -2.14 28.66 -6.34
C GLU A 196 -1.08 27.66 -5.91
N LYS A 197 0.10 27.70 -6.52
CA LYS A 197 1.24 26.90 -6.10
C LYS A 197 1.69 27.33 -4.71
N ASN A 198 1.63 26.40 -3.76
CA ASN A 198 2.00 26.64 -2.37
C ASN A 198 2.64 25.39 -1.76
N VAL A 199 3.96 25.43 -1.61
CA VAL A 199 4.76 24.31 -1.12
C VAL A 199 5.49 24.74 0.14
N LEU A 200 5.18 24.06 1.25
CA LEU A 200 5.89 24.21 2.51
C LEU A 200 6.81 23.00 2.70
N ARG A 201 8.11 23.26 2.80
CA ARG A 201 9.13 22.21 2.80
C ARG A 201 9.98 22.26 4.05
N LYS A 202 10.07 21.12 4.75
CA LYS A 202 11.11 20.88 5.75
C LYS A 202 12.29 20.16 5.09
N SER A 203 13.51 20.54 5.43
CA SER A 203 14.68 19.81 4.95
C SER A 203 14.57 18.31 5.27
N PHE A 204 14.95 17.49 4.32
CA PHE A 204 15.03 16.04 4.48
C PHE A 204 16.27 15.59 5.25
N LEU A 205 17.12 16.51 5.65
CA LEU A 205 18.33 16.21 6.46
C LEU A 205 17.95 15.55 7.80
N ARG A 206 18.56 14.42 8.06
CA ARG A 206 18.45 13.68 9.32
C ARG A 206 19.83 13.59 9.97
N SER A 207 20.17 14.56 10.80
CA SER A 207 21.49 14.64 11.46
C SER A 207 21.82 13.44 12.36
N ASN A 208 20.78 12.81 12.93
CA ASN A 208 20.91 11.64 13.77
C ASN A 208 21.00 10.30 13.01
N LEU A 209 20.77 10.29 11.69
CA LEU A 209 20.72 9.08 10.87
C LEU A 209 21.96 8.97 9.98
N SER A 210 22.76 7.95 10.22
CA SER A 210 23.97 7.67 9.42
C SER A 210 23.66 6.68 8.31
N TYR A 211 23.80 7.12 7.06
CA TYR A 211 23.68 6.26 5.87
C TYR A 211 25.01 5.56 5.58
N VAL A 212 24.97 4.25 5.42
CA VAL A 212 26.16 3.42 5.21
C VAL A 212 25.91 2.42 4.09
N VAL A 213 26.82 2.30 3.14
CA VAL A 213 26.82 1.20 2.18
C VAL A 213 27.97 0.25 2.51
N ARG A 214 27.64 -1.03 2.67
CA ARG A 214 28.58 -2.11 2.93
C ARG A 214 28.66 -3.03 1.73
N GLN A 215 29.82 -3.04 1.06
CA GLN A 215 30.07 -3.98 -0.01
C GLN A 215 30.41 -5.36 0.57
N THR A 216 29.60 -6.36 0.24
CA THR A 216 29.77 -7.74 0.71
C THR A 216 29.02 -8.73 -0.16
N ASN A 217 29.62 -9.88 -0.39
CA ASN A 217 28.96 -11.05 -1.00
C ASN A 217 28.37 -12.01 0.06
N LYS A 218 28.69 -11.81 1.36
CA LYS A 218 28.18 -12.60 2.49
C LYS A 218 27.16 -11.78 3.31
N LYS A 219 26.06 -11.40 2.68
CA LYS A 219 25.10 -10.45 3.25
C LYS A 219 24.48 -10.93 4.57
N ALA A 220 24.18 -12.23 4.71
CA ALA A 220 23.60 -12.77 5.94
C ALA A 220 24.57 -12.70 7.13
N ASP A 221 25.85 -13.05 6.92
CA ASP A 221 26.89 -12.94 7.94
C ASP A 221 27.14 -11.48 8.35
N GLU A 222 27.10 -10.56 7.37
CA GLU A 222 27.25 -9.13 7.63
C GLU A 222 26.09 -8.58 8.45
N ILE A 223 24.84 -9.06 8.26
CA ILE A 223 23.71 -8.71 9.12
C ILE A 223 23.99 -9.12 10.58
N VAL A 224 24.43 -10.36 10.81
CA VAL A 224 24.79 -10.83 12.15
C VAL A 224 25.88 -9.95 12.76
N HIS A 225 26.94 -9.65 12.00
CA HIS A 225 28.04 -8.80 12.44
C HIS A 225 27.59 -7.39 12.84
N ILE A 226 26.71 -6.77 12.05
CA ILE A 226 26.15 -5.45 12.34
C ILE A 226 25.26 -5.50 13.59
N LEU A 227 24.35 -6.46 13.68
CA LEU A 227 23.41 -6.58 14.79
C LEU A 227 24.08 -6.93 16.10
N SER A 228 25.24 -7.62 16.08
CA SER A 228 26.03 -7.88 17.31
C SER A 228 26.69 -6.62 17.87
N ARG A 229 26.86 -5.57 17.07
CA ARG A 229 27.51 -4.30 17.46
C ARG A 229 26.55 -3.16 17.74
N VAL A 230 25.34 -3.21 17.17
CA VAL A 230 24.32 -2.17 17.33
C VAL A 230 23.16 -2.77 18.11
N ALA A 231 23.03 -2.41 19.38
CA ALA A 231 21.92 -2.84 20.24
C ALA A 231 20.60 -2.10 19.87
N GLY A 232 19.47 -2.65 20.34
CA GLY A 232 18.15 -2.09 20.16
C GLY A 232 17.38 -2.66 18.96
N SER A 233 16.17 -2.14 18.75
CA SER A 233 15.25 -2.63 17.71
C SER A 233 15.79 -2.43 16.30
N ALA A 234 15.58 -3.42 15.44
CA ALA A 234 16.08 -3.41 14.06
C ALA A 234 15.03 -3.86 13.05
N ILE A 235 15.17 -3.38 11.82
CA ILE A 235 14.41 -3.83 10.66
C ILE A 235 15.41 -4.30 9.60
N VAL A 236 15.16 -5.48 8.99
CA VAL A 236 15.92 -5.98 7.85
C VAL A 236 14.99 -6.11 6.67
N TYR A 237 15.19 -5.30 5.63
CA TYR A 237 14.41 -5.35 4.41
C TYR A 237 14.98 -6.35 3.41
N VAL A 238 14.12 -7.23 2.91
CA VAL A 238 14.40 -8.19 1.84
C VAL A 238 13.25 -8.17 0.82
N ARG A 239 13.51 -8.58 -0.41
CA ARG A 239 12.48 -8.56 -1.46
C ARG A 239 11.60 -9.80 -1.50
N ASN A 240 12.13 -10.95 -1.12
CA ASN A 240 11.46 -12.24 -1.27
C ASN A 240 10.81 -12.67 0.04
N ARG A 241 9.53 -13.11 -0.02
CA ARG A 241 8.77 -13.59 1.15
C ARG A 241 9.48 -14.77 1.85
N GLN A 242 9.95 -15.74 1.08
CA GLN A 242 10.68 -16.89 1.63
C GLN A 242 11.98 -16.45 2.32
N ARG A 243 12.71 -15.50 1.74
CA ARG A 243 13.95 -14.99 2.33
C ARG A 243 13.72 -14.26 3.66
N THR A 244 12.52 -13.71 3.92
CA THR A 244 12.22 -13.16 5.25
C THR A 244 12.32 -14.23 6.33
N GLN A 245 11.79 -15.42 6.05
CA GLN A 245 11.80 -16.57 6.96
C GLN A 245 13.22 -17.15 7.12
N GLU A 246 13.93 -17.34 6.00
CA GLU A 246 15.30 -17.89 6.01
C GLU A 246 16.26 -17.02 6.85
N ILE A 247 16.24 -15.69 6.66
CA ILE A 247 17.12 -14.78 7.41
C ILE A 247 16.67 -14.70 8.87
N ALA A 248 15.36 -14.66 9.18
CA ALA A 248 14.89 -14.66 10.56
C ALA A 248 15.32 -15.93 11.31
N ALA A 249 15.18 -17.11 10.67
CA ALA A 249 15.66 -18.38 11.23
C ALA A 249 17.18 -18.36 11.48
N TYR A 250 17.96 -17.89 10.47
CA TYR A 250 19.41 -17.77 10.61
C TYR A 250 19.84 -16.83 11.75
N LEU A 251 19.16 -15.70 11.94
CA LEU A 251 19.43 -14.79 13.04
C LEU A 251 19.14 -15.44 14.41
N ASN A 252 18.05 -16.19 14.52
CA ASN A 252 17.70 -16.94 15.73
C ASN A 252 18.74 -18.03 16.06
N GLU A 253 19.26 -18.74 15.05
CA GLU A 253 20.37 -19.69 15.24
C GLU A 253 21.65 -19.01 15.77
N LYS A 254 21.86 -17.75 15.42
CA LYS A 254 22.97 -16.94 15.94
C LYS A 254 22.68 -16.25 17.28
N GLY A 255 21.55 -16.56 17.93
CA GLY A 255 21.16 -16.01 19.22
C GLY A 255 20.60 -14.59 19.15
N ILE A 256 20.20 -14.11 17.98
CA ILE A 256 19.57 -12.79 17.77
C ILE A 256 18.06 -13.01 17.61
N SER A 257 17.25 -12.54 18.56
CA SER A 257 15.78 -12.64 18.51
C SER A 257 15.24 -11.95 17.26
N ALA A 258 14.68 -12.73 16.32
CA ALA A 258 14.17 -12.24 15.05
C ALA A 258 12.86 -12.93 14.67
N ASP A 259 11.98 -12.18 14.01
CA ASP A 259 10.76 -12.70 13.39
C ASP A 259 10.63 -12.16 11.97
N PHE A 260 9.72 -12.73 11.18
CA PHE A 260 9.52 -12.37 9.78
C PHE A 260 8.15 -11.74 9.52
N TYR A 261 8.09 -10.87 8.48
CA TYR A 261 6.85 -10.18 8.11
C TYR A 261 6.75 -9.99 6.59
N HIS A 262 5.60 -10.36 6.00
CA HIS A 262 5.31 -10.15 4.58
C HIS A 262 3.80 -10.11 4.31
N ALA A 263 3.39 -9.63 3.14
CA ALA A 263 1.99 -9.48 2.76
C ALA A 263 1.20 -10.80 2.73
N GLY A 264 1.88 -11.94 2.51
CA GLY A 264 1.24 -13.27 2.51
C GLY A 264 0.78 -13.79 3.88
N LEU A 265 1.11 -13.10 4.98
CA LEU A 265 0.59 -13.41 6.31
C LEU A 265 -0.85 -12.91 6.47
N THR A 266 -1.65 -13.61 7.28
CA THR A 266 -3.00 -13.14 7.63
C THR A 266 -2.93 -11.82 8.41
N SER A 267 -4.02 -11.05 8.42
CA SER A 267 -4.08 -9.79 9.17
C SER A 267 -3.81 -9.99 10.67
N LYS A 268 -4.30 -11.11 11.23
CA LYS A 268 -4.09 -11.48 12.64
C LYS A 268 -2.61 -11.77 12.95
N GLU A 269 -1.95 -12.54 12.09
CA GLU A 269 -0.51 -12.84 12.23
C GLU A 269 0.33 -11.57 12.10
N ARG A 270 0.02 -10.73 11.12
CA ARG A 270 0.71 -9.45 10.92
C ARG A 270 0.62 -8.56 12.14
N SER A 271 -0.57 -8.42 12.71
CA SER A 271 -0.77 -7.62 13.94
C SER A 271 -0.02 -8.22 15.13
N ALA A 272 -0.08 -9.53 15.34
CA ALA A 272 0.62 -10.18 16.45
C ALA A 272 2.14 -9.99 16.36
N LYS A 273 2.74 -10.24 15.19
CA LYS A 273 4.19 -10.06 14.97
C LYS A 273 4.64 -8.60 15.13
N GLN A 274 3.82 -7.66 14.67
CA GLN A 274 4.09 -6.24 14.83
C GLN A 274 4.06 -5.81 16.31
N GLU A 275 3.08 -6.28 17.07
CA GLU A 275 3.00 -5.99 18.51
C GLU A 275 4.15 -6.61 19.30
N GLU A 276 4.55 -7.85 19.00
CA GLU A 276 5.73 -8.47 19.61
C GLU A 276 7.01 -7.67 19.31
N TRP A 277 7.19 -7.21 18.09
CA TRP A 277 8.34 -6.38 17.74
C TRP A 277 8.28 -4.99 18.39
N LYS A 278 7.10 -4.40 18.59
CA LYS A 278 6.96 -3.10 19.28
C LYS A 278 7.41 -3.18 20.75
N LYS A 279 7.25 -4.32 21.43
CA LYS A 279 7.74 -4.53 22.79
C LYS A 279 9.27 -4.46 22.89
N GLY A 280 9.98 -4.72 21.79
CA GLY A 280 11.45 -4.64 21.70
C GLY A 280 12.17 -5.82 22.37
N GLU A 281 13.50 -5.73 22.41
CA GLU A 281 14.42 -6.83 22.78
C GLU A 281 14.15 -7.46 24.16
N LYS A 282 13.70 -6.67 25.13
CA LYS A 282 13.56 -7.16 26.52
C LYS A 282 12.29 -7.98 26.76
N GLN A 283 11.24 -7.74 25.99
CA GLN A 283 9.91 -8.30 26.21
C GLN A 283 9.30 -8.97 24.97
N GLY A 284 9.98 -8.91 23.84
CA GLY A 284 9.48 -9.41 22.58
C GLY A 284 10.59 -9.65 21.57
N THR A 285 10.30 -9.39 20.29
CA THR A 285 11.21 -9.59 19.17
C THR A 285 12.08 -8.35 18.95
N ARG A 286 13.39 -8.53 18.84
CA ARG A 286 14.34 -7.46 18.58
C ARG A 286 14.36 -7.05 17.11
N VAL A 287 14.42 -8.02 16.20
CA VAL A 287 14.62 -7.82 14.76
C VAL A 287 13.40 -8.28 14.00
N ILE A 288 12.89 -7.45 13.10
CA ILE A 288 11.89 -7.86 12.13
C ILE A 288 12.53 -7.95 10.74
N VAL A 289 12.48 -9.12 10.12
CA VAL A 289 12.93 -9.32 8.74
C VAL A 289 11.70 -9.26 7.84
N ALA A 290 11.66 -8.28 6.94
CA ALA A 290 10.42 -7.98 6.26
C ALA A 290 10.59 -7.64 4.77
N THR A 291 9.52 -7.82 4.01
CA THR A 291 9.37 -7.17 2.71
C THR A 291 8.89 -5.72 2.90
N ASN A 292 8.79 -4.94 1.82
CA ASN A 292 8.22 -3.58 1.82
C ASN A 292 6.79 -3.50 2.42
N ALA A 293 6.09 -4.64 2.56
CA ALA A 293 4.80 -4.72 3.27
C ALA A 293 4.90 -4.32 4.75
N PHE A 294 6.08 -4.44 5.37
CA PHE A 294 6.37 -3.90 6.70
C PHE A 294 6.85 -2.46 6.54
N GLY A 295 5.91 -1.56 6.40
CA GLY A 295 6.31 -0.23 5.99
C GLY A 295 5.39 0.85 6.51
N MET A 296 4.54 1.36 5.65
CA MET A 296 3.66 2.49 5.93
C MET A 296 2.79 2.22 7.17
N GLY A 297 2.67 3.21 8.05
CA GLY A 297 1.88 3.10 9.30
C GLY A 297 2.62 2.55 10.51
N ILE A 298 3.87 2.12 10.40
CA ILE A 298 4.66 1.67 11.55
C ILE A 298 5.26 2.87 12.27
N ASP A 299 4.83 3.08 13.51
CA ASP A 299 5.37 4.11 14.39
C ASP A 299 6.03 3.48 15.63
N LYS A 300 7.34 3.24 15.52
CA LYS A 300 8.21 2.85 16.63
C LYS A 300 9.39 3.82 16.63
N PRO A 301 9.52 4.68 17.67
CA PRO A 301 10.50 5.76 17.66
C PRO A 301 11.95 5.28 17.83
N ASP A 302 12.15 4.19 18.56
CA ASP A 302 13.44 3.68 19.02
C ASP A 302 14.09 2.61 18.11
N VAL A 303 13.79 2.61 16.83
CA VAL A 303 14.50 1.76 15.86
C VAL A 303 15.92 2.26 15.69
N ARG A 304 16.91 1.43 16.07
CA ARG A 304 18.33 1.82 16.02
C ARG A 304 18.98 1.58 14.68
N ILE A 305 18.46 0.61 13.91
CA ILE A 305 19.05 0.28 12.64
C ILE A 305 18.01 -0.26 11.65
N VAL A 306 18.13 0.19 10.41
CA VAL A 306 17.45 -0.37 9.25
C VAL A 306 18.51 -0.92 8.30
N ILE A 307 18.40 -2.20 7.94
CA ILE A 307 19.33 -2.88 7.04
C ILE A 307 18.57 -3.27 5.77
N HIS A 308 19.08 -2.88 4.61
CA HIS A 308 18.60 -3.35 3.32
C HIS A 308 19.52 -4.48 2.84
N HIS A 309 19.01 -5.70 2.85
CA HIS A 309 19.69 -6.87 2.29
C HIS A 309 19.72 -6.82 0.76
N ASP A 310 18.61 -6.44 0.16
CA ASP A 310 18.47 -6.28 -1.28
C ASP A 310 18.39 -4.80 -1.66
N LEU A 311 18.90 -4.47 -2.85
CA LEU A 311 18.84 -3.12 -3.40
C LEU A 311 17.36 -2.71 -3.62
N PRO A 312 16.86 -1.63 -3.03
CA PRO A 312 15.54 -1.07 -3.34
C PRO A 312 15.43 -0.68 -4.82
N ASP A 313 14.20 -0.54 -5.32
CA ASP A 313 13.99 -0.16 -6.72
C ASP A 313 14.25 1.33 -6.97
N THR A 314 14.05 2.16 -5.95
CA THR A 314 14.18 3.61 -6.07
C THR A 314 14.83 4.22 -4.82
N ILE A 315 15.38 5.41 -4.97
CA ILE A 315 15.91 6.20 -3.85
C ILE A 315 14.79 6.63 -2.89
N GLU A 316 13.59 6.90 -3.41
CA GLU A 316 12.44 7.27 -2.60
C GLU A 316 12.04 6.14 -1.65
N ALA A 317 11.92 4.91 -2.17
CA ALA A 317 11.63 3.72 -1.35
C ALA A 317 12.73 3.50 -0.30
N TYR A 318 14.00 3.56 -0.71
CA TYR A 318 15.13 3.48 0.21
C TYR A 318 15.06 4.53 1.32
N PHE A 319 14.81 5.79 0.96
CA PHE A 319 14.76 6.90 1.90
C PHE A 319 13.59 6.77 2.88
N GLN A 320 12.43 6.34 2.41
CA GLN A 320 11.24 6.12 3.24
C GLN A 320 11.46 4.96 4.24
N GLU A 321 12.06 3.86 3.78
CA GLU A 321 12.36 2.69 4.61
C GLU A 321 13.48 3.00 5.62
N ALA A 322 14.56 3.60 5.19
CA ALA A 322 15.66 4.07 6.03
C ALA A 322 15.22 5.08 7.09
N GLY A 323 14.29 5.98 6.73
CA GLY A 323 13.72 7.01 7.59
C GLY A 323 12.92 6.48 8.79
N ARG A 324 12.71 5.16 8.91
CA ARG A 324 12.10 4.52 10.08
C ARG A 324 13.05 4.48 11.26
N ALA A 325 14.36 4.54 11.02
CA ALA A 325 15.35 4.55 12.09
C ALA A 325 15.44 5.94 12.76
N GLY A 326 15.62 5.95 14.08
CA GLY A 326 15.91 7.14 14.88
C GLY A 326 14.83 8.21 14.86
N ARG A 327 13.55 7.87 14.93
CA ARG A 327 12.46 8.86 15.03
C ARG A 327 12.43 9.60 16.36
N ASP A 328 13.07 9.04 17.37
CA ASP A 328 13.31 9.64 18.68
C ASP A 328 14.52 10.60 18.72
N GLU A 329 15.05 10.94 17.54
CA GLU A 329 16.21 11.81 17.35
C GLU A 329 17.53 11.26 17.92
N GLN A 330 17.51 10.04 18.47
CA GLN A 330 18.72 9.35 18.90
C GLN A 330 19.49 8.79 17.69
N LYS A 331 20.81 8.62 17.87
CA LYS A 331 21.68 8.09 16.82
C LYS A 331 21.19 6.76 16.27
N ALA A 332 21.07 6.68 14.95
CA ALA A 332 20.58 5.51 14.25
C ALA A 332 21.33 5.30 12.93
N PHE A 333 21.15 4.11 12.34
CA PHE A 333 21.87 3.71 11.14
C PHE A 333 20.93 3.19 10.08
N ALA A 334 21.18 3.54 8.82
CA ALA A 334 20.59 2.93 7.64
C ALA A 334 21.73 2.27 6.84
N VAL A 335 21.72 0.94 6.79
CA VAL A 335 22.79 0.18 6.14
C VAL A 335 22.24 -0.52 4.90
N LEU A 336 22.85 -0.26 3.75
CA LEU A 336 22.60 -0.97 2.50
C LEU A 336 23.71 -1.99 2.28
N LEU A 337 23.35 -3.27 2.18
CA LEU A 337 24.26 -4.33 1.81
C LEU A 337 24.27 -4.49 0.30
N TYR A 338 25.44 -4.32 -0.30
CA TYR A 338 25.59 -4.24 -1.73
C TYR A 338 26.68 -5.17 -2.25
N ASP A 339 26.32 -5.99 -3.24
CA ASP A 339 27.25 -6.81 -4.01
C ASP A 339 27.24 -6.34 -5.47
N PRO A 340 28.25 -5.58 -5.93
CA PRO A 340 28.29 -5.05 -7.29
C PRO A 340 28.16 -6.12 -8.39
N SER A 341 28.63 -7.34 -8.12
CA SER A 341 28.63 -8.44 -9.10
C SER A 341 27.24 -9.01 -9.34
N THR A 342 26.44 -9.17 -8.29
CA THR A 342 25.13 -9.81 -8.37
C THR A 342 23.99 -8.80 -8.42
N ASP A 343 24.06 -7.69 -7.66
CA ASP A 343 22.94 -6.77 -7.53
C ASP A 343 22.71 -5.95 -8.82
N LYS A 344 23.76 -5.60 -9.56
CA LYS A 344 23.64 -4.96 -10.90
C LYS A 344 22.91 -5.88 -11.90
N THR A 345 23.26 -7.17 -11.90
CA THR A 345 22.63 -8.16 -12.77
C THR A 345 21.14 -8.34 -12.39
N LYS A 346 20.87 -8.43 -11.08
CA LYS A 346 19.49 -8.49 -10.59
C LYS A 346 18.69 -7.23 -10.95
N ALA A 347 19.30 -6.04 -10.85
CA ALA A 347 18.67 -4.78 -11.24
C ALA A 347 18.27 -4.77 -12.72
N ARG A 348 19.17 -5.19 -13.62
CA ARG A 348 18.86 -5.32 -15.06
C ARG A 348 17.72 -6.31 -15.32
N LYS A 349 17.76 -7.47 -14.65
CA LYS A 349 16.68 -8.46 -14.76
C LYS A 349 15.34 -7.88 -14.32
N ARG A 350 15.29 -7.09 -13.24
CA ARG A 350 14.07 -6.44 -12.79
C ARG A 350 13.45 -5.53 -13.86
N ILE A 351 14.28 -4.78 -14.61
CA ILE A 351 13.76 -3.95 -15.70
C ILE A 351 13.08 -4.81 -16.75
N ALA A 352 13.69 -5.93 -17.13
CA ALA A 352 13.10 -6.86 -18.09
C ALA A 352 11.84 -7.55 -17.56
N ASP A 353 11.82 -7.93 -16.27
CA ASP A 353 10.67 -8.58 -15.63
C ASP A 353 9.47 -7.61 -15.48
N ASN A 354 9.72 -6.32 -15.16
CA ASN A 354 8.65 -5.32 -14.99
C ASN A 354 8.18 -4.70 -16.30
N PHE A 355 9.04 -4.66 -17.31
CA PHE A 355 8.73 -4.12 -18.64
C PHE A 355 9.16 -5.13 -19.71
N PRO A 356 8.42 -6.25 -19.84
CA PRO A 356 8.64 -7.19 -20.93
C PRO A 356 8.44 -6.50 -22.29
N ASP A 357 9.01 -7.04 -23.35
CA ASP A 357 8.86 -6.45 -24.69
C ASP A 357 7.43 -6.53 -25.24
N GLU A 358 7.19 -5.79 -26.32
CA GLU A 358 5.86 -5.70 -26.92
C GLU A 358 5.37 -7.04 -27.44
N GLU A 359 6.26 -7.86 -27.99
CA GLU A 359 5.94 -9.21 -28.48
C GLU A 359 5.43 -10.09 -27.34
N PHE A 360 6.06 -9.98 -26.16
CA PHE A 360 5.62 -10.70 -24.98
C PHE A 360 4.26 -10.18 -24.45
N LEU A 361 4.01 -8.88 -24.50
CA LEU A 361 2.70 -8.31 -24.13
C LEU A 361 1.57 -8.87 -25.03
N HIS A 362 1.80 -8.90 -26.35
CA HIS A 362 0.89 -9.56 -27.29
C HIS A 362 0.68 -11.04 -26.94
N THR A 363 1.76 -11.75 -26.66
CA THR A 363 1.73 -13.16 -26.28
C THR A 363 0.90 -13.39 -25.01
N VAL A 364 1.12 -12.60 -23.98
CA VAL A 364 0.37 -12.71 -22.71
C VAL A 364 -1.11 -12.42 -22.93
N TYR A 365 -1.46 -11.37 -23.67
CA TYR A 365 -2.85 -11.04 -23.98
C TYR A 365 -3.57 -12.21 -24.67
N HIS A 366 -3.00 -12.72 -25.77
CA HIS A 366 -3.63 -13.80 -26.52
C HIS A 366 -3.69 -15.13 -25.76
N LYS A 367 -2.62 -15.48 -25.04
CA LYS A 367 -2.60 -16.71 -24.23
C LYS A 367 -3.57 -16.62 -23.05
N THR A 368 -3.72 -15.47 -22.42
CA THR A 368 -4.72 -15.25 -21.38
C THR A 368 -6.13 -15.39 -21.91
N CYS A 369 -6.45 -14.76 -23.05
CA CYS A 369 -7.75 -14.92 -23.71
C CYS A 369 -8.02 -16.38 -24.10
N ASN A 370 -7.02 -17.10 -24.62
CA ASN A 370 -7.15 -18.52 -24.96
C ASN A 370 -7.38 -19.39 -23.72
N TYR A 371 -6.64 -19.14 -22.64
CA TYR A 371 -6.78 -19.83 -21.36
C TYR A 371 -8.19 -19.66 -20.78
N LEU A 372 -8.74 -18.46 -20.87
CA LEU A 372 -10.10 -18.11 -20.43
C LEU A 372 -11.18 -18.49 -21.46
N GLN A 373 -10.81 -19.10 -22.58
CA GLN A 373 -11.71 -19.51 -23.67
C GLN A 373 -12.58 -18.38 -24.24
N ILE A 374 -12.02 -17.17 -24.32
CA ILE A 374 -12.70 -16.01 -24.87
C ILE A 374 -12.62 -16.05 -26.39
N GLY A 375 -13.75 -16.03 -27.08
CA GLY A 375 -13.83 -15.99 -28.53
C GLY A 375 -13.35 -14.65 -29.12
N ALA A 376 -12.99 -14.64 -30.41
CA ALA A 376 -12.65 -13.41 -31.12
C ALA A 376 -13.85 -12.45 -31.11
N ASP A 377 -13.59 -11.15 -31.05
CA ASP A 377 -14.59 -10.07 -31.04
C ASP A 377 -15.70 -10.24 -29.99
N SER A 378 -15.38 -10.88 -28.85
CA SER A 378 -16.31 -11.10 -27.76
C SER A 378 -15.65 -10.89 -26.39
N GLY A 379 -16.44 -10.87 -25.32
CA GLY A 379 -15.97 -10.89 -23.95
C GLY A 379 -16.01 -9.54 -23.22
N GLU A 380 -16.41 -8.43 -23.86
CA GLU A 380 -16.55 -7.15 -23.16
C GLU A 380 -17.50 -7.27 -21.96
N GLY A 381 -17.06 -6.78 -20.79
CA GLY A 381 -17.79 -6.86 -19.53
C GLY A 381 -17.73 -8.24 -18.83
N ALA A 382 -17.19 -9.27 -19.50
CA ALA A 382 -17.06 -10.60 -18.89
C ALA A 382 -15.97 -10.62 -17.82
N THR A 383 -16.27 -11.24 -16.68
CA THR A 383 -15.39 -11.33 -15.51
C THR A 383 -14.98 -12.77 -15.26
N PHE A 384 -13.68 -12.98 -15.05
CA PHE A 384 -13.07 -14.28 -14.87
C PHE A 384 -12.22 -14.32 -13.60
N PHE A 385 -12.17 -15.48 -12.97
CA PHE A 385 -11.15 -15.77 -11.96
C PHE A 385 -9.90 -16.28 -12.64
N LEU A 386 -8.75 -15.73 -12.26
CA LEU A 386 -7.49 -16.04 -12.88
C LEU A 386 -6.49 -16.59 -11.85
N ASP A 387 -6.13 -17.85 -11.99
CA ASP A 387 -4.95 -18.40 -11.33
C ASP A 387 -3.72 -18.17 -12.21
N ILE A 388 -2.86 -17.25 -11.80
CA ILE A 388 -1.64 -16.91 -12.56
C ILE A 388 -0.66 -18.09 -12.64
N TYR A 389 -0.57 -18.90 -11.60
CA TYR A 389 0.33 -20.03 -11.58
C TYR A 389 -0.14 -21.11 -12.57
N ASP A 390 -1.45 -21.39 -12.58
CA ASP A 390 -2.04 -22.33 -13.53
C ASP A 390 -1.97 -21.81 -14.98
N LEU A 391 -2.29 -20.51 -15.19
CA LEU A 391 -2.10 -19.84 -16.49
C LEU A 391 -0.66 -19.98 -16.99
N CYS A 392 0.31 -19.60 -16.16
CA CYS A 392 1.72 -19.64 -16.55
C CYS A 392 2.21 -21.06 -16.80
N GLY A 393 1.76 -22.03 -15.99
CA GLY A 393 2.09 -23.44 -16.15
C GLY A 393 1.55 -24.02 -17.46
N LYS A 394 0.25 -23.84 -17.75
CA LYS A 394 -0.40 -24.36 -18.96
C LYS A 394 0.07 -23.67 -20.24
N MET A 395 0.34 -22.36 -20.17
CA MET A 395 0.75 -21.57 -21.34
C MET A 395 2.26 -21.43 -21.50
N HIS A 396 3.05 -22.07 -20.63
CA HIS A 396 4.52 -22.02 -20.63
C HIS A 396 5.06 -20.59 -20.64
N MET A 397 4.66 -19.79 -19.64
CA MET A 397 5.07 -18.39 -19.49
C MET A 397 5.77 -18.17 -18.14
N PRO A 398 6.77 -17.26 -18.05
CA PRO A 398 7.41 -16.91 -16.79
C PRO A 398 6.46 -16.08 -15.92
N ILE A 399 6.38 -16.39 -14.61
CA ILE A 399 5.38 -15.80 -13.70
C ILE A 399 5.53 -14.28 -13.57
N LEU A 400 6.72 -13.77 -13.21
CA LEU A 400 6.91 -12.33 -12.95
C LEU A 400 6.68 -11.45 -14.19
N PRO A 401 7.26 -11.75 -15.37
CA PRO A 401 6.97 -10.97 -16.58
C PRO A 401 5.49 -11.04 -16.99
N THR A 402 4.83 -12.20 -16.83
CA THR A 402 3.40 -12.34 -17.14
C THR A 402 2.55 -11.47 -16.21
N TYR A 403 2.84 -11.47 -14.93
CA TYR A 403 2.19 -10.62 -13.95
C TYR A 403 2.33 -9.13 -14.29
N SER A 404 3.55 -8.69 -14.61
CA SER A 404 3.81 -7.31 -15.03
C SER A 404 3.10 -6.96 -16.36
N ALA A 405 3.06 -7.91 -17.30
CA ALA A 405 2.33 -7.73 -18.56
C ALA A 405 0.82 -7.57 -18.34
N LEU A 406 0.21 -8.37 -17.43
CA LEU A 406 -1.20 -8.22 -17.08
C LEU A 406 -1.50 -6.83 -16.50
N HIS A 407 -0.67 -6.31 -15.61
CA HIS A 407 -0.81 -4.95 -15.09
C HIS A 407 -0.64 -3.86 -16.16
N LEU A 408 0.31 -4.02 -17.07
CA LEU A 408 0.47 -3.08 -18.19
C LEU A 408 -0.76 -3.08 -19.09
N LEU A 409 -1.31 -4.24 -19.42
CA LEU A 409 -2.53 -4.40 -20.24
C LEU A 409 -3.78 -3.84 -19.54
N ASP A 410 -3.89 -3.95 -18.22
CA ASP A 410 -4.91 -3.29 -17.41
C ASP A 410 -4.81 -1.76 -17.57
N GLN A 411 -3.63 -1.21 -17.37
CA GLN A 411 -3.39 0.24 -17.49
C GLN A 411 -3.63 0.77 -18.92
N MET A 412 -3.46 -0.08 -19.93
CA MET A 412 -3.78 0.23 -21.32
C MET A 412 -5.29 0.09 -21.64
N GLY A 413 -6.09 -0.41 -20.68
CA GLY A 413 -7.54 -0.47 -20.81
C GLY A 413 -8.07 -1.70 -21.55
N TYR A 414 -7.30 -2.77 -21.70
CA TYR A 414 -7.78 -4.01 -22.31
C TYR A 414 -8.64 -4.82 -21.34
N PHE A 415 -8.30 -4.82 -20.07
CA PHE A 415 -9.09 -5.42 -19.00
C PHE A 415 -8.78 -4.72 -17.66
N THR A 416 -9.58 -4.99 -16.62
CA THR A 416 -9.15 -4.76 -15.22
C THR A 416 -8.53 -6.02 -14.68
N PHE A 417 -7.45 -5.86 -13.94
CA PHE A 417 -6.76 -6.96 -13.26
C PHE A 417 -6.64 -6.66 -11.77
N ASP A 418 -7.59 -7.20 -10.99
CA ASP A 418 -7.67 -7.03 -9.55
C ASP A 418 -7.04 -8.23 -8.83
N GLU A 419 -6.07 -7.94 -7.97
CA GLU A 419 -5.34 -8.95 -7.23
C GLU A 419 -6.05 -9.38 -5.96
N GLU A 420 -5.92 -10.69 -5.63
CA GLU A 420 -6.31 -11.27 -4.35
C GLU A 420 -7.70 -10.82 -3.85
N GLN A 421 -8.66 -10.68 -4.75
CA GLN A 421 -10.06 -10.43 -4.36
C GLN A 421 -10.57 -11.61 -3.52
N GLU A 422 -11.20 -11.29 -2.41
CA GLU A 422 -11.87 -12.29 -1.60
C GLU A 422 -13.14 -12.74 -2.31
N ILE A 423 -13.13 -13.97 -2.82
CA ILE A 423 -14.29 -14.58 -3.48
C ILE A 423 -15.20 -15.08 -2.39
N HIS A 424 -16.38 -14.49 -2.29
CA HIS A 424 -17.40 -15.03 -1.41
C HIS A 424 -17.80 -16.43 -1.86
N PRO A 425 -17.96 -17.38 -0.92
CA PRO A 425 -18.31 -18.75 -1.24
C PRO A 425 -19.69 -18.82 -1.91
N ARG A 426 -19.78 -19.68 -2.92
CA ARG A 426 -21.03 -19.86 -3.70
C ARG A 426 -21.32 -21.34 -3.87
N VAL A 427 -22.61 -21.66 -3.95
CA VAL A 427 -23.06 -23.01 -4.15
C VAL A 427 -24.24 -23.06 -5.12
N ARG A 428 -24.32 -24.14 -5.89
CA ARG A 428 -25.49 -24.52 -6.70
C ARG A 428 -25.72 -26.00 -6.53
N ILE A 429 -26.95 -26.42 -6.33
CA ILE A 429 -27.32 -27.85 -6.29
C ILE A 429 -27.54 -28.33 -7.72
N ARG A 430 -26.79 -29.37 -8.14
CA ARG A 430 -26.83 -29.90 -9.52
C ARG A 430 -27.96 -30.91 -9.72
N MET A 431 -28.37 -31.59 -8.65
CA MET A 431 -29.37 -32.63 -8.68
C MET A 431 -30.74 -32.10 -8.26
N THR A 432 -31.77 -32.67 -8.83
CA THR A 432 -33.13 -32.38 -8.38
C THR A 432 -33.37 -33.00 -6.98
N ARG A 433 -34.37 -32.51 -6.28
CA ARG A 433 -34.74 -33.03 -4.94
C ARG A 433 -35.02 -34.54 -4.98
N ARG A 434 -35.68 -35.05 -6.05
CA ARG A 434 -35.94 -36.48 -6.23
C ARG A 434 -34.68 -37.31 -6.37
N GLU A 435 -33.73 -36.84 -7.17
CA GLU A 435 -32.45 -37.52 -7.34
C GLU A 435 -31.65 -37.58 -6.05
N LEU A 436 -31.68 -36.53 -5.22
CA LEU A 436 -30.99 -36.51 -3.93
C LEU A 436 -31.56 -37.52 -2.94
N GLU A 437 -32.88 -37.80 -2.98
CA GLU A 437 -33.58 -38.78 -2.13
C GLU A 437 -33.19 -40.24 -2.47
N GLU A 438 -32.66 -40.49 -3.66
CA GLU A 438 -32.18 -41.83 -4.09
C GLU A 438 -30.77 -42.19 -3.55
N TYR A 439 -30.04 -41.20 -3.02
CA TYR A 439 -28.68 -41.40 -2.52
C TYR A 439 -28.64 -41.51 -0.99
N GLN A 440 -27.81 -42.42 -0.49
CA GLN A 440 -27.48 -42.49 0.93
C GLN A 440 -26.51 -41.33 1.28
N LEU A 441 -27.04 -40.28 1.86
CA LEU A 441 -26.29 -39.16 2.38
C LEU A 441 -26.14 -39.30 3.90
N SER A 442 -25.07 -38.75 4.46
CA SER A 442 -24.93 -38.68 5.91
C SER A 442 -25.96 -37.70 6.50
N GLU A 443 -26.23 -37.81 7.79
CA GLU A 443 -27.15 -36.92 8.51
C GLU A 443 -26.68 -35.45 8.39
N GLU A 444 -25.37 -35.21 8.46
CA GLU A 444 -24.76 -33.87 8.30
C GLU A 444 -24.96 -33.34 6.88
N GLN A 445 -24.79 -34.17 5.84
CA GLN A 445 -25.03 -33.82 4.44
C GLN A 445 -26.49 -33.49 4.16
N ASN A 446 -27.41 -34.28 4.68
CA ASN A 446 -28.85 -34.01 4.55
C ASN A 446 -29.26 -32.71 5.22
N THR A 447 -28.81 -32.49 6.45
CA THR A 447 -29.12 -31.28 7.22
C THR A 447 -28.61 -30.04 6.49
N LEU A 448 -27.38 -30.08 5.94
CA LEU A 448 -26.82 -28.98 5.19
C LEU A 448 -27.56 -28.70 3.88
N LEU A 449 -27.89 -29.74 3.11
CA LEU A 449 -28.66 -29.60 1.86
C LEU A 449 -30.05 -29.02 2.12
N GLU A 450 -30.77 -29.50 3.16
CA GLU A 450 -32.05 -28.92 3.56
C GLU A 450 -31.96 -27.47 3.97
N HIS A 451 -30.91 -27.10 4.71
CA HIS A 451 -30.63 -25.70 5.06
C HIS A 451 -30.44 -24.86 3.82
N LEU A 452 -29.56 -25.30 2.90
CA LEU A 452 -29.28 -24.60 1.65
C LEU A 452 -30.52 -24.41 0.78
N MET A 453 -31.35 -25.43 0.64
CA MET A 453 -32.62 -25.38 -0.12
C MET A 453 -33.66 -24.44 0.50
N ARG A 454 -33.63 -24.26 1.82
CA ARG A 454 -34.54 -23.37 2.55
C ARG A 454 -34.12 -21.91 2.49
N GLU A 455 -32.83 -21.64 2.65
CA GLU A 455 -32.32 -20.28 2.79
C GLU A 455 -32.02 -19.60 1.45
N TYR A 456 -31.69 -20.39 0.40
CA TYR A 456 -31.17 -19.82 -0.86
C TYR A 456 -32.13 -20.11 -2.03
N THR A 457 -32.92 -19.10 -2.37
CA THR A 457 -33.86 -19.18 -3.53
C THR A 457 -33.06 -19.25 -4.84
N GLY A 458 -33.45 -20.15 -5.76
CA GLY A 458 -32.77 -20.32 -7.05
C GLY A 458 -31.49 -21.17 -7.00
N ILE A 459 -31.22 -21.87 -5.89
CA ILE A 459 -30.00 -22.66 -5.69
C ILE A 459 -29.84 -23.83 -6.68
N PHE A 460 -30.92 -24.25 -7.34
CA PHE A 460 -30.89 -25.30 -8.36
C PHE A 460 -30.54 -24.79 -9.77
N THR A 461 -30.73 -23.48 -10.00
CA THR A 461 -30.51 -22.85 -11.32
C THR A 461 -29.19 -22.10 -11.37
N ASP A 462 -28.88 -21.30 -10.34
CA ASP A 462 -27.76 -20.40 -10.31
C ASP A 462 -26.89 -20.58 -9.07
N LEU A 463 -25.60 -20.18 -9.20
CA LEU A 463 -24.67 -20.15 -8.06
C LEU A 463 -25.11 -19.07 -7.06
N GLN A 464 -25.56 -19.48 -5.89
CA GLN A 464 -25.98 -18.58 -4.79
C GLN A 464 -24.81 -18.27 -3.85
N TYR A 465 -24.72 -17.02 -3.40
CA TYR A 465 -23.73 -16.61 -2.41
C TYR A 465 -24.09 -17.13 -1.01
N LEU A 466 -23.19 -17.88 -0.42
CA LEU A 466 -23.32 -18.34 0.96
C LEU A 466 -23.00 -17.22 1.95
N ARG A 467 -23.86 -16.99 2.92
CA ARG A 467 -23.76 -15.88 3.89
C ARG A 467 -23.57 -16.33 5.34
N GLY A 468 -23.70 -17.62 5.61
CA GLY A 468 -23.72 -18.19 6.95
C GLY A 468 -22.44 -18.92 7.35
N ASP A 469 -22.51 -19.58 8.51
CA ASP A 469 -21.39 -20.35 9.07
C ASP A 469 -21.17 -21.71 8.37
N GLU A 470 -22.05 -22.09 7.43
CA GLU A 470 -21.94 -23.29 6.60
C GLU A 470 -20.64 -23.33 5.77
N THR A 471 -19.99 -22.20 5.60
CA THR A 471 -18.72 -22.07 4.87
C THR A 471 -17.48 -22.25 5.73
N LYS A 472 -17.65 -22.50 7.03
CA LYS A 472 -16.57 -22.59 8.03
C LYS A 472 -16.52 -23.98 8.68
N GLY A 473 -15.32 -24.43 9.04
CA GLY A 473 -15.12 -25.67 9.80
C GLY A 473 -15.81 -26.88 9.16
N LYS A 474 -16.60 -27.62 9.92
CA LYS A 474 -17.30 -28.83 9.44
C LYS A 474 -18.25 -28.56 8.26
N GLY A 475 -18.91 -27.41 8.20
CA GLY A 475 -19.76 -27.06 7.07
C GLY A 475 -18.99 -26.99 5.76
N HIS A 476 -17.81 -26.39 5.76
CA HIS A 476 -16.93 -26.36 4.60
C HIS A 476 -16.51 -27.78 4.17
N GLU A 477 -16.14 -28.66 5.10
CA GLU A 477 -15.77 -30.04 4.80
C GLU A 477 -16.92 -30.82 4.15
N VAL A 478 -18.14 -30.62 4.62
CA VAL A 478 -19.36 -31.24 4.06
C VAL A 478 -19.65 -30.71 2.65
N LEU A 479 -19.49 -29.39 2.41
CA LEU A 479 -19.65 -28.78 1.09
C LEU A 479 -18.61 -29.33 0.09
N VAL A 480 -17.37 -29.49 0.51
CA VAL A 480 -16.30 -30.08 -0.33
C VAL A 480 -16.65 -31.53 -0.68
N ALA A 481 -17.04 -32.34 0.31
CA ALA A 481 -17.41 -33.75 0.09
C ALA A 481 -18.62 -33.91 -0.85
N LEU A 482 -19.61 -33.03 -0.76
CA LEU A 482 -20.76 -33.00 -1.68
C LEU A 482 -20.35 -32.58 -3.10
N ALA A 483 -19.42 -31.63 -3.22
CA ALA A 483 -18.90 -31.18 -4.51
C ALA A 483 -18.05 -32.25 -5.21
N GLU A 484 -17.20 -32.98 -4.49
CA GLU A 484 -16.41 -34.10 -5.01
C GLU A 484 -17.31 -35.20 -5.59
N ARG A 485 -18.45 -35.44 -4.94
CA ARG A 485 -19.49 -36.38 -5.42
C ARG A 485 -20.37 -35.78 -6.54
N ARG A 486 -20.15 -34.54 -6.95
CA ARG A 486 -20.90 -33.79 -7.97
C ARG A 486 -22.39 -33.58 -7.65
N PHE A 487 -22.78 -33.61 -6.40
CA PHE A 487 -24.14 -33.25 -5.97
C PHE A 487 -24.36 -31.74 -6.01
N ILE A 488 -23.31 -30.98 -5.77
CA ILE A 488 -23.32 -29.52 -5.82
C ILE A 488 -22.13 -29.00 -6.65
N ASP A 489 -22.26 -27.79 -7.17
CA ASP A 489 -21.12 -26.96 -7.54
C ASP A 489 -20.81 -26.06 -6.35
N TYR A 490 -19.62 -26.16 -5.80
CA TYR A 490 -19.18 -25.36 -4.67
C TYR A 490 -17.92 -24.58 -5.01
N VAL A 491 -18.00 -23.26 -4.86
CA VAL A 491 -16.86 -22.35 -4.96
C VAL A 491 -16.53 -21.91 -3.54
N PRO A 492 -15.44 -22.37 -2.94
CA PRO A 492 -15.05 -22.00 -1.59
C PRO A 492 -14.63 -20.53 -1.50
N CYS A 493 -14.62 -19.98 -0.29
CA CYS A 493 -13.98 -18.69 -0.02
C CYS A 493 -12.50 -18.81 -0.33
N THR A 494 -12.05 -18.16 -1.36
CA THR A 494 -10.65 -18.14 -1.77
C THR A 494 -10.25 -16.74 -2.16
N LYS A 495 -8.96 -16.45 -2.07
CA LYS A 495 -8.41 -15.26 -2.70
C LYS A 495 -7.98 -15.63 -4.11
N ALA A 496 -8.54 -14.98 -5.09
CA ALA A 496 -8.14 -15.14 -6.47
C ALA A 496 -7.99 -13.79 -7.15
N ASN A 497 -7.17 -13.75 -8.20
CA ASN A 497 -7.12 -12.60 -9.07
C ASN A 497 -8.37 -12.59 -9.95
N VAL A 498 -8.90 -11.40 -10.19
CA VAL A 498 -10.09 -11.19 -11.03
C VAL A 498 -9.67 -10.41 -12.26
N LEU A 499 -10.06 -10.90 -13.42
CA LEU A 499 -9.84 -10.23 -14.70
C LEU A 499 -11.21 -9.94 -15.34
N CYS A 500 -11.48 -8.66 -15.64
CA CYS A 500 -12.68 -8.26 -16.36
C CYS A 500 -12.30 -7.56 -17.67
N LEU A 501 -12.77 -8.05 -18.81
CA LEU A 501 -12.51 -7.42 -20.11
C LEU A 501 -13.24 -6.09 -20.22
N LYS A 502 -12.49 -5.03 -20.55
CA LYS A 502 -13.04 -3.69 -20.81
C LYS A 502 -13.49 -3.52 -22.27
N VAL A 503 -12.93 -4.31 -23.15
CA VAL A 503 -13.21 -4.31 -24.58
C VAL A 503 -13.31 -5.74 -25.08
N ASN A 504 -14.00 -5.96 -26.20
CA ASN A 504 -14.02 -7.26 -26.85
C ASN A 504 -12.61 -7.72 -27.21
N ARG A 505 -12.36 -9.04 -27.20
CA ARG A 505 -11.08 -9.61 -27.58
C ARG A 505 -10.68 -9.16 -28.99
N GLN A 506 -9.54 -8.46 -29.06
CA GLN A 506 -8.98 -7.93 -30.30
C GLN A 506 -7.99 -8.91 -30.93
N ALA A 507 -7.94 -8.96 -32.26
CA ALA A 507 -6.96 -9.75 -33.01
C ALA A 507 -5.54 -9.18 -32.87
N GLN A 508 -5.41 -7.86 -32.74
CA GLN A 508 -4.15 -7.16 -32.44
C GLN A 508 -4.42 -6.08 -31.40
N ILE A 509 -3.57 -6.05 -30.37
CA ILE A 509 -3.62 -4.97 -29.37
C ILE A 509 -2.72 -3.82 -29.82
N HIS A 510 -3.15 -2.60 -29.55
CA HIS A 510 -2.35 -1.41 -29.76
C HIS A 510 -1.62 -1.05 -28.46
N ILE A 511 -0.30 -1.03 -28.49
CA ILE A 511 0.53 -0.63 -27.34
C ILE A 511 0.92 0.84 -27.58
N PRO A 512 0.42 1.79 -26.78
CA PRO A 512 0.79 3.20 -26.93
C PRO A 512 2.28 3.37 -26.62
N GLU A 513 3.08 3.53 -27.67
CA GLU A 513 4.55 3.57 -27.57
C GLU A 513 5.04 4.59 -26.53
N ASN A 514 4.47 5.80 -26.55
CA ASN A 514 4.84 6.84 -25.61
C ASN A 514 4.57 6.43 -24.14
N PHE A 515 3.45 5.75 -23.87
CA PHE A 515 3.10 5.32 -22.52
C PHE A 515 4.06 4.24 -21.99
N TYR A 516 4.31 3.20 -22.79
CA TYR A 516 5.17 2.08 -22.43
C TYR A 516 6.64 2.53 -22.29
N LEU A 517 7.19 3.21 -23.30
CA LEU A 517 8.58 3.65 -23.32
C LEU A 517 8.90 4.68 -22.21
N GLN A 518 7.99 5.63 -21.97
CA GLN A 518 8.18 6.62 -20.91
C GLN A 518 8.23 5.95 -19.53
N ARG A 519 7.33 5.02 -19.24
CA ARG A 519 7.31 4.29 -17.98
C ARG A 519 8.53 3.40 -17.79
N LYS A 520 8.92 2.66 -18.82
CA LYS A 520 10.13 1.84 -18.82
C LYS A 520 11.38 2.70 -18.57
N LYS A 521 11.48 3.83 -19.26
CA LYS A 521 12.57 4.78 -19.07
C LYS A 521 12.58 5.30 -17.63
N HIS A 522 11.45 5.77 -17.13
CA HIS A 522 11.36 6.32 -15.78
C HIS A 522 11.75 5.30 -14.70
N TYR A 523 11.23 4.07 -14.78
CA TYR A 523 11.63 2.99 -13.87
C TYR A 523 13.13 2.68 -13.97
N THR A 524 13.65 2.65 -15.19
CA THR A 524 15.08 2.41 -15.46
C THR A 524 15.95 3.51 -14.86
N ASP A 525 15.58 4.78 -15.03
CA ASP A 525 16.32 5.92 -14.52
C ASP A 525 16.33 5.93 -12.98
N LYS A 526 15.20 5.63 -12.33
CA LYS A 526 15.12 5.50 -10.86
C LYS A 526 15.99 4.36 -10.32
N LEU A 527 15.90 3.18 -10.94
CA LEU A 527 16.71 2.04 -10.53
C LEU A 527 18.21 2.30 -10.78
N LYS A 528 18.56 2.99 -11.89
CA LYS A 528 19.92 3.42 -12.17
C LYS A 528 20.44 4.39 -11.11
N ALA A 529 19.66 5.39 -10.72
CA ALA A 529 20.02 6.31 -9.64
C ALA A 529 20.28 5.57 -8.31
N MET A 530 19.50 4.53 -8.00
CA MET A 530 19.72 3.71 -6.81
C MET A 530 21.01 2.88 -6.90
N VAL A 531 21.34 2.33 -8.08
CA VAL A 531 22.60 1.61 -8.31
C VAL A 531 23.80 2.58 -8.20
N GLU A 532 23.70 3.77 -8.78
CA GLU A 532 24.74 4.81 -8.70
C GLU A 532 24.96 5.27 -7.25
N TYR A 533 23.88 5.42 -6.48
CA TYR A 533 23.96 5.68 -5.04
C TYR A 533 24.74 4.57 -4.31
N ALA A 534 24.46 3.30 -4.60
CA ALA A 534 25.14 2.18 -3.97
C ALA A 534 26.61 2.06 -4.37
N ASP A 535 26.94 2.31 -5.64
CA ASP A 535 28.31 2.28 -6.17
C ASP A 535 29.17 3.48 -5.71
N ASN A 536 28.55 4.59 -5.31
CA ASN A 536 29.26 5.81 -4.98
C ASN A 536 30.25 5.62 -3.82
N GLN A 537 31.48 6.14 -4.01
CA GLN A 537 32.56 6.16 -3.01
C GLN A 537 33.18 7.57 -2.81
N LEU A 538 32.67 8.56 -3.53
CA LEU A 538 33.29 9.90 -3.59
C LEU A 538 32.48 10.96 -2.86
N TYR A 539 31.14 10.91 -2.96
CA TYR A 539 30.25 11.95 -2.46
C TYR A 539 29.55 11.50 -1.17
N CYS A 540 29.28 12.47 -0.29
CA CYS A 540 28.53 12.22 0.94
C CYS A 540 27.15 11.61 0.66
N ARG A 541 26.81 10.51 1.34
CA ARG A 541 25.53 9.81 1.15
C ARG A 541 24.32 10.71 1.36
N SER A 542 24.35 11.53 2.42
CA SER A 542 23.27 12.47 2.70
C SER A 542 23.13 13.53 1.62
N GLN A 543 24.24 14.06 1.09
CA GLN A 543 24.19 15.03 -0.01
C GLN A 543 23.56 14.47 -1.27
N ILE A 544 23.85 13.21 -1.63
CA ILE A 544 23.24 12.57 -2.80
C ILE A 544 21.72 12.44 -2.59
N LEU A 545 21.28 11.98 -1.42
CA LEU A 545 19.87 11.84 -1.11
C LEU A 545 19.17 13.20 -1.12
N LEU A 546 19.73 14.20 -0.49
CA LEU A 546 19.15 15.56 -0.43
C LEU A 546 19.10 16.19 -1.83
N SER A 547 20.16 16.06 -2.63
CA SER A 547 20.21 16.54 -4.02
C SER A 547 19.14 15.86 -4.89
N TYR A 548 18.90 14.57 -4.69
CA TYR A 548 17.85 13.83 -5.40
C TYR A 548 16.44 14.41 -5.13
N PHE A 549 16.20 14.90 -3.91
CA PHE A 549 14.94 15.57 -3.54
C PHE A 549 14.98 17.10 -3.77
N GLY A 550 15.98 17.61 -4.48
CA GLY A 550 16.08 19.03 -4.85
C GLY A 550 16.72 19.95 -3.81
N GLU A 551 17.44 19.40 -2.81
CA GLU A 551 18.24 20.17 -1.85
C GLU A 551 19.73 20.12 -2.22
N HIS A 552 20.20 21.10 -3.01
CA HIS A 552 21.55 21.05 -3.61
C HIS A 552 22.69 21.60 -2.74
N ASN A 553 22.39 22.40 -1.69
CA ASN A 553 23.40 23.10 -0.89
C ASN A 553 23.62 22.46 0.49
N ALA A 554 23.45 21.15 0.61
CA ALA A 554 23.64 20.47 1.88
C ALA A 554 25.12 20.30 2.23
N GLU A 555 25.46 20.47 3.50
CA GLU A 555 26.78 20.21 4.03
C GLU A 555 27.09 18.71 4.13
N HIS A 556 28.37 18.37 4.25
CA HIS A 556 28.79 16.99 4.52
C HIS A 556 28.25 16.51 5.87
N CYS A 557 27.61 15.33 5.89
CA CYS A 557 27.01 14.81 7.14
C CYS A 557 28.03 14.36 8.20
N GLY A 558 29.30 14.17 7.86
CA GLY A 558 30.35 13.69 8.76
C GLY A 558 30.19 12.25 9.27
N SER A 559 29.01 11.64 9.12
CA SER A 559 28.64 10.37 9.76
C SER A 559 28.51 9.18 8.82
N CYS A 560 28.36 9.39 7.51
CA CYS A 560 28.26 8.31 6.52
C CYS A 560 29.61 7.60 6.29
N ASP A 561 29.56 6.43 5.65
CA ASP A 561 30.75 5.65 5.28
C ASP A 561 31.79 6.46 4.52
N VAL A 562 31.36 7.25 3.52
CA VAL A 562 32.25 8.08 2.69
C VAL A 562 32.89 9.22 3.49
N CYS A 563 32.11 9.94 4.32
CA CYS A 563 32.68 11.01 5.15
C CYS A 563 33.70 10.48 6.16
N ARG A 564 33.40 9.32 6.79
CA ARG A 564 34.32 8.68 7.76
C ARG A 564 35.60 8.19 7.10
N SER A 565 35.53 7.60 5.91
CA SER A 565 36.72 7.14 5.20
C SER A 565 37.63 8.30 4.77
N LYS A 566 37.06 9.47 4.48
CA LYS A 566 37.83 10.69 4.18
C LYS A 566 38.49 11.32 5.42
N ALA A 567 37.85 11.23 6.58
CA ALA A 567 38.39 11.74 7.84
C ALA A 567 39.50 10.87 8.42
N GLN A 568 39.65 9.62 7.94
CA GLN A 568 40.71 8.69 8.34
C GLN A 568 41.91 8.71 7.41
N ARG A 569 41.82 9.39 6.26
CA ARG A 569 42.91 9.69 5.34
C ARG A 569 43.48 11.08 5.63
#